data_60b9c6b8da7cfbfcbb23cbe5a14ca761
#
_entry.id   60b9c6b8da7cfbfcbb23cbe5a14ca761
#
_cell.length_a   1.000
_cell.length_b   1.000
_cell.length_c   1.000
_cell.angle_alpha   90.00
_cell.angle_beta   90.00
_cell.angle_gamma   90.00
#
_symmetry.space_group_name_H-M   'P 1'
#
loop_
_entity.id
_entity.type
_entity.pdbx_description
1 polymer ?
#
loop_
_entity_poly.entity_id
_entity_poly.type
_entity_poly.pdbx_seq_one_letter_code
_entity_poly.pdbx_strand_id
1 'polypeptide(L)'
;EEGMVVELNYRSFRGLFTGDAGEPTEKAILSRLRDVDFLKVGHHGSRYSSCREFLDQVKAEVAVISCSDSNTYGHPSPETTLRLKKSGTKTEFTMKSGAVSVCTDGKRMWVQRFLEE
;
A
#
# COMPACT_ATOMS: atom_id res chain seq x y z
N GLU A 1 -12.68 -3.15 -15.05
CA GLU A 1 -12.01 -2.54 -13.90
C GLU A 1 -11.41 -1.19 -14.29
N GLU A 2 -11.74 -0.17 -13.55
CA GLU A 2 -11.19 1.16 -13.75
C GLU A 2 -10.29 1.49 -12.57
N GLY A 3 -9.14 2.05 -12.85
CA GLY A 3 -8.26 2.45 -11.80
C GLY A 3 -7.05 3.15 -12.37
N MET A 4 -6.43 3.96 -11.56
CA MET A 4 -5.21 4.66 -11.93
C MET A 4 -4.11 4.23 -10.97
N VAL A 5 -2.99 3.81 -11.52
CA VAL A 5 -1.80 3.49 -10.76
C VAL A 5 -0.79 4.61 -11.00
N VAL A 6 -0.36 5.24 -9.91
CA VAL A 6 0.55 6.39 -9.99
C VAL A 6 1.83 6.05 -9.25
N GLU A 7 2.96 6.28 -9.91
CA GLU A 7 4.28 6.17 -9.29
C GLU A 7 4.82 7.57 -9.07
N LEU A 8 5.21 7.85 -7.82
CA LEU A 8 5.81 9.12 -7.44
C LEU A 8 7.29 8.89 -7.19
N ASN A 9 8.12 9.65 -7.91
CA ASN A 9 9.57 9.56 -7.76
C ASN A 9 10.11 10.89 -7.29
N TYR A 10 10.91 10.86 -6.21
CA TYR A 10 11.60 12.03 -5.71
C TYR A 10 13.00 11.62 -5.30
N ARG A 11 14.00 11.99 -6.11
CA ARG A 11 15.39 11.55 -5.93
C ARG A 11 15.45 10.03 -5.85
N SER A 12 15.88 9.46 -4.72
CA SER A 12 15.96 8.01 -4.54
C SER A 12 14.67 7.40 -3.99
N PHE A 13 13.70 8.23 -3.61
CA PHE A 13 12.43 7.76 -3.07
C PHE A 13 11.45 7.40 -4.18
N ARG A 14 10.75 6.28 -3.99
CA ARG A 14 9.72 5.84 -4.93
C ARG A 14 8.48 5.40 -4.17
N GLY A 15 7.33 6.03 -4.48
CA GLY A 15 6.05 5.69 -3.89
C GLY A 15 5.08 5.20 -4.96
N LEU A 16 4.20 4.28 -4.60
CA LEU A 16 3.23 3.71 -5.52
C LEU A 16 1.82 3.83 -4.93
N PHE A 17 0.90 4.36 -5.74
CA PHE A 17 -0.49 4.54 -5.36
C PHE A 17 -1.35 3.75 -6.34
N THR A 18 -2.05 2.75 -5.86
CA THR A 18 -2.80 1.85 -6.73
C THR A 18 -4.30 2.13 -6.78
N GLY A 19 -4.80 3.05 -5.94
CA GLY A 19 -6.21 3.45 -6.00
C GLY A 19 -7.15 2.27 -5.88
N ASP A 20 -7.99 2.09 -6.87
CA ASP A 20 -8.94 0.97 -6.91
C ASP A 20 -8.48 -0.17 -7.80
N ALA A 21 -7.20 -0.24 -8.13
CA ALA A 21 -6.67 -1.31 -8.95
C ALA A 21 -6.84 -2.66 -8.25
N GLY A 22 -7.40 -3.62 -8.96
CA GLY A 22 -7.53 -4.98 -8.49
C GLY A 22 -6.45 -5.87 -9.07
N GLU A 23 -6.54 -7.17 -8.79
CA GLU A 23 -5.57 -8.14 -9.23
C GLU A 23 -5.31 -8.14 -10.74
N PRO A 24 -6.34 -8.04 -11.61
CA PRO A 24 -6.07 -8.02 -13.05
C PRO A 24 -5.17 -6.86 -13.49
N THR A 25 -5.41 -5.66 -12.93
CA THR A 25 -4.57 -4.50 -13.26
C THR A 25 -3.17 -4.67 -12.69
N GLU A 26 -3.06 -5.16 -11.46
CA GLU A 26 -1.77 -5.41 -10.82
C GLU A 26 -0.92 -6.38 -11.67
N LYS A 27 -1.52 -7.44 -12.14
CA LYS A 27 -0.82 -8.43 -12.99
C LYS A 27 -0.47 -7.87 -14.36
N ALA A 28 -1.33 -7.03 -14.92
CA ALA A 28 -1.11 -6.46 -16.25
C ALA A 28 0.10 -5.53 -16.28
N ILE A 29 0.41 -4.84 -15.17
CA ILE A 29 1.52 -3.90 -15.11
C ILE A 29 2.76 -4.48 -14.42
N LEU A 30 2.72 -5.74 -14.05
CA LEU A 30 3.74 -6.36 -13.21
C LEU A 30 5.16 -6.18 -13.76
N SER A 31 5.34 -6.33 -15.08
CA SER A 31 6.65 -6.20 -15.72
C SER A 31 7.20 -4.78 -15.71
N ARG A 32 6.36 -3.78 -15.42
CA ARG A 32 6.77 -2.38 -15.37
C ARG A 32 7.09 -1.91 -13.96
N LEU A 33 6.85 -2.76 -12.95
CA LEU A 33 7.02 -2.38 -11.55
C LEU A 33 8.44 -2.67 -11.09
N ARG A 34 8.90 -1.82 -10.17
CA ARG A 34 10.20 -1.93 -9.51
C ARG A 34 9.99 -1.89 -8.02
N ASP A 35 11.06 -2.13 -7.25
CA ASP A 35 11.01 -1.95 -5.81
C ASP A 35 10.56 -0.54 -5.48
N VAL A 36 9.69 -0.42 -4.49
CA VAL A 36 9.23 0.88 -4.00
C VAL A 36 9.51 1.00 -2.51
N ASP A 37 9.58 2.23 -2.03
CA ASP A 37 9.74 2.48 -0.59
C ASP A 37 8.39 2.49 0.10
N PHE A 38 7.38 3.03 -0.57
CA PHE A 38 6.06 3.22 -0.03
C PHE A 38 4.99 2.68 -0.97
N LEU A 39 3.99 2.02 -0.40
CA LEU A 39 2.82 1.54 -1.14
C LEU A 39 1.53 2.03 -0.45
N LYS A 40 0.70 2.75 -1.19
CA LYS A 40 -0.67 3.00 -0.75
C LYS A 40 -1.52 1.84 -1.23
N VAL A 41 -2.00 1.02 -0.31
CA VAL A 41 -2.72 -0.22 -0.62
C VAL A 41 -4.04 0.09 -1.31
N GLY A 42 -4.31 -0.63 -2.40
CA GLY A 42 -5.52 -0.43 -3.19
C GLY A 42 -6.78 -1.00 -2.53
N HIS A 43 -7.93 -0.54 -2.97
CA HIS A 43 -9.25 -1.02 -2.54
C HIS A 43 -9.39 -1.08 -1.01
N HIS A 44 -8.78 -0.12 -0.29
CA HIS A 44 -8.84 -0.07 1.18
C HIS A 44 -8.47 -1.41 1.84
N GLY A 45 -7.57 -2.17 1.23
CA GLY A 45 -7.14 -3.46 1.73
C GLY A 45 -8.08 -4.61 1.37
N SER A 46 -8.81 -4.48 0.28
CA SER A 46 -9.67 -5.55 -0.21
C SER A 46 -8.87 -6.80 -0.56
N ARG A 47 -9.48 -7.98 -0.34
CA ARG A 47 -8.84 -9.24 -0.72
C ARG A 47 -8.65 -9.40 -2.22
N TYR A 48 -9.31 -8.58 -3.03
CA TYR A 48 -9.26 -8.63 -4.50
C TYR A 48 -8.15 -7.77 -5.08
N SER A 49 -7.33 -7.16 -4.23
CA SER A 49 -6.19 -6.38 -4.65
C SER A 49 -4.97 -6.74 -3.81
N SER A 50 -3.82 -6.18 -4.16
CA SER A 50 -2.54 -6.47 -3.48
C SER A 50 -2.23 -7.96 -3.53
N CYS A 51 -2.26 -8.54 -4.74
CA CYS A 51 -1.96 -9.95 -4.90
C CYS A 51 -0.50 -10.23 -4.59
N ARG A 52 -0.19 -11.51 -4.32
CA ARG A 52 1.14 -11.92 -3.88
C ARG A 52 2.21 -11.53 -4.89
N GLU A 53 1.98 -11.80 -6.17
CA GLU A 53 2.96 -11.51 -7.22
C GLU A 53 3.28 -10.01 -7.27
N PHE A 54 2.25 -9.17 -7.11
CA PHE A 54 2.42 -7.73 -7.08
C PHE A 54 3.24 -7.31 -5.88
N LEU A 55 2.91 -7.79 -4.68
CA LEU A 55 3.62 -7.44 -3.46
C LEU A 55 5.08 -7.90 -3.50
N ASP A 56 5.33 -9.09 -4.04
CA ASP A 56 6.69 -9.62 -4.17
C ASP A 56 7.52 -8.80 -5.17
N GLN A 57 6.87 -8.23 -6.17
CA GLN A 57 7.57 -7.42 -7.17
C GLN A 57 7.93 -6.03 -6.63
N VAL A 58 7.01 -5.37 -5.93
CA VAL A 58 7.25 -4.01 -5.46
C VAL A 58 8.03 -3.96 -4.15
N LYS A 59 7.99 -5.00 -3.35
CA LYS A 59 8.79 -5.13 -2.12
C LYS A 59 8.76 -3.87 -1.26
N ALA A 60 7.58 -3.31 -1.07
CA ALA A 60 7.45 -2.06 -0.33
C ALA A 60 7.98 -2.18 1.09
N GLU A 61 8.71 -1.18 1.53
CA GLU A 61 9.19 -1.11 2.90
C GLU A 61 8.04 -0.79 3.86
N VAL A 62 7.20 0.18 3.46
CA VAL A 62 6.04 0.61 4.24
C VAL A 62 4.81 0.65 3.34
N ALA A 63 3.70 0.18 3.86
CA ALA A 63 2.40 0.28 3.19
C ALA A 63 1.40 0.96 4.12
N VAL A 64 0.47 1.71 3.55
CA VAL A 64 -0.62 2.34 4.29
C VAL A 64 -1.94 1.84 3.74
N ILE A 65 -2.80 1.37 4.65
CA ILE A 65 -4.17 0.99 4.34
C ILE A 65 -5.08 2.06 4.90
N SER A 66 -5.83 2.72 4.02
CA SER A 66 -6.80 3.75 4.40
C SER A 66 -8.18 3.14 4.47
N CYS A 67 -8.71 2.98 5.67
CA CYS A 67 -10.05 2.46 5.88
C CYS A 67 -10.56 2.86 7.26
N SER A 68 -11.87 2.76 7.42
CA SER A 68 -12.52 3.04 8.70
C SER A 68 -12.74 1.73 9.44
N ASP A 69 -12.67 1.75 10.76
CA ASP A 69 -12.98 0.58 11.59
C ASP A 69 -14.49 0.25 11.59
N SER A 70 -15.30 1.16 11.06
CA SER A 70 -16.75 0.96 10.98
C SER A 70 -17.23 0.60 9.58
N ASN A 71 -16.33 0.24 8.65
CA ASN A 71 -16.73 -0.11 7.30
C ASN A 71 -17.51 -1.43 7.26
N THR A 72 -18.42 -1.54 6.27
CA THR A 72 -19.31 -2.70 6.13
C THR A 72 -18.76 -3.76 5.16
N TYR A 73 -17.60 -3.55 4.57
CA TYR A 73 -17.04 -4.43 3.55
C TYR A 73 -15.98 -5.38 4.07
N GLY A 74 -15.68 -5.31 5.37
CA GLY A 74 -14.64 -6.17 5.94
C GLY A 74 -13.22 -5.77 5.51
N HIS A 75 -13.01 -4.50 5.22
CA HIS A 75 -11.69 -3.98 4.86
C HIS A 75 -10.97 -3.42 6.07
N PRO A 76 -9.67 -3.61 6.23
CA PRO A 76 -8.85 -4.45 5.36
C PRO A 76 -9.17 -5.93 5.58
N SER A 77 -9.08 -6.72 4.53
CA SER A 77 -9.35 -8.16 4.66
C SER A 77 -8.18 -8.86 5.35
N PRO A 78 -8.45 -9.92 6.13
CA PRO A 78 -7.36 -10.69 6.74
C PRO A 78 -6.39 -11.28 5.72
N GLU A 79 -6.89 -11.65 4.53
CA GLU A 79 -6.05 -12.21 3.48
C GLU A 79 -5.01 -11.18 3.01
N THR A 80 -5.44 -9.93 2.82
CA THR A 80 -4.54 -8.88 2.36
C THR A 80 -3.51 -8.52 3.42
N THR A 81 -3.92 -8.36 4.67
CA THR A 81 -2.99 -8.04 5.74
C THR A 81 -1.96 -9.15 5.93
N LEU A 82 -2.37 -10.40 5.78
CA LEU A 82 -1.46 -11.53 5.89
C LEU A 82 -0.45 -11.53 4.73
N ARG A 83 -0.90 -11.25 3.50
CA ARG A 83 0.00 -11.18 2.36
C ARG A 83 1.05 -10.09 2.54
N LEU A 84 0.65 -8.91 3.03
CA LEU A 84 1.58 -7.83 3.32
C LEU A 84 2.61 -8.24 4.36
N LYS A 85 2.17 -8.88 5.44
CA LYS A 85 3.06 -9.36 6.48
C LYS A 85 4.06 -10.37 5.94
N LYS A 86 3.61 -11.30 5.11
CA LYS A 86 4.48 -12.33 4.53
C LYS A 86 5.49 -11.75 3.56
N SER A 87 5.17 -10.65 2.90
CA SER A 87 6.11 -9.99 1.99
C SER A 87 7.14 -9.12 2.73
N GLY A 88 7.02 -9.01 4.05
CA GLY A 88 7.98 -8.24 4.86
C GLY A 88 7.68 -6.75 4.94
N THR A 89 6.52 -6.33 4.48
CA THR A 89 6.13 -4.92 4.46
C THR A 89 5.56 -4.51 5.81
N LYS A 90 6.06 -3.40 6.35
CA LYS A 90 5.48 -2.80 7.55
C LYS A 90 4.22 -2.05 7.17
N THR A 91 3.10 -2.37 7.78
CA THR A 91 1.80 -1.82 7.39
C THR A 91 1.25 -0.89 8.46
N GLU A 92 0.80 0.30 8.04
CA GLU A 92 0.13 1.29 8.88
C GLU A 92 -1.36 1.33 8.51
N PHE A 93 -2.21 1.48 9.51
CA PHE A 93 -3.67 1.47 9.33
C PHE A 93 -4.24 2.81 9.80
N THR A 94 -4.93 3.52 8.92
CA THR A 94 -5.54 4.79 9.31
C THR A 94 -6.64 4.61 10.35
N MET A 95 -7.30 3.46 10.37
CA MET A 95 -8.32 3.17 11.38
C MET A 95 -7.75 3.08 12.79
N LYS A 96 -6.44 2.83 12.94
CA LYS A 96 -5.78 2.77 14.25
C LYS A 96 -5.05 4.05 14.57
N SER A 97 -4.42 4.66 13.58
CA SER A 97 -3.50 5.78 13.79
C SER A 97 -4.09 7.13 13.38
N GLY A 98 -5.33 7.15 12.85
CA GLY A 98 -5.89 8.35 12.27
C GLY A 98 -5.13 8.70 11.01
N ALA A 99 -4.81 9.98 10.83
CA ALA A 99 -4.03 10.41 9.68
C ALA A 99 -2.60 9.86 9.78
N VAL A 100 -2.09 9.36 8.67
CA VAL A 100 -0.73 8.86 8.57
C VAL A 100 -0.01 9.68 7.50
N SER A 101 1.14 10.25 7.87
CA SER A 101 1.98 11.00 6.94
C SER A 101 3.24 10.21 6.66
N VAL A 102 3.54 10.04 5.39
CA VAL A 102 4.79 9.43 4.95
C VAL A 102 5.66 10.56 4.40
N CYS A 103 6.79 10.77 5.03
CA CYS A 103 7.67 11.89 4.72
C CYS A 103 8.99 11.39 4.15
N THR A 104 9.57 12.17 3.26
CA THR A 104 10.86 11.80 2.66
C THR A 104 11.67 13.06 2.34
N ASP A 105 13.00 12.91 2.44
CA ASP A 105 13.95 13.93 1.95
C ASP A 105 14.54 13.52 0.59
N GLY A 106 14.04 12.43 0.03
CA GLY A 106 14.52 11.88 -1.24
C GLY A 106 15.48 10.72 -1.07
N LYS A 107 15.93 10.45 0.14
CA LYS A 107 16.78 9.30 0.46
C LYS A 107 16.19 8.47 1.58
N ARG A 108 15.71 9.14 2.61
CA ARG A 108 15.13 8.50 3.79
C ARG A 108 13.63 8.67 3.76
N MET A 109 12.96 7.80 4.47
CA MET A 109 11.51 7.83 4.62
C MET A 109 11.18 7.63 6.09
N TRP A 110 10.22 8.42 6.60
CA TRP A 110 9.74 8.21 7.98
C TRP A 110 8.23 8.41 8.01
N VAL A 111 7.61 7.86 9.05
CA VAL A 111 6.16 7.83 9.18
C VAL A 111 5.77 8.63 10.42
N GLN A 112 4.77 9.49 10.28
CA GLN A 112 4.19 10.22 11.39
C GLN A 112 2.71 9.84 11.49
N ARG A 113 2.26 9.56 12.70
CA ARG A 113 0.87 9.16 12.97
C ARG A 113 0.18 10.23 13.79
N PHE A 114 -1.08 10.50 13.46
CA PHE A 114 -1.88 11.46 14.22
C PHE A 114 -2.18 10.91 15.62
N LEU A 115 -2.56 9.63 15.69
CA LEU A 115 -2.76 8.93 16.96
C LEU A 115 -1.62 7.95 17.15
N GLU A 116 -0.89 8.10 18.24
CA GLU A 116 0.17 7.16 18.58
C GLU A 116 -0.24 6.33 19.79
N GLU A 117 -0.01 5.05 19.69
CA GLU A 117 -0.33 4.11 20.75
C GLU A 117 0.94 3.45 21.28
#